data_4d540e3f5e76dd0ba94a8c2d6cce9a48
#
_entry.id   4d540e3f5e76dd0ba94a8c2d6cce9a48
#
_cell.length_a   1.000
_cell.length_b   1.000
_cell.length_c   1.000
_cell.angle_alpha   90.00
_cell.angle_beta   90.00
_cell.angle_gamma   90.00
#
_symmetry.space_group_name_H-M   'P 1'
#
loop_
_entity.id
_entity.type
_entity.pdbx_description
1 polymer ?
#
loop_
_entity_poly.entity_id
_entity_poly.type
_entity_poly.pdbx_seq_one_letter_code
_entity_poly.pdbx_strand_id
1 'polypeptide(L)' 'KLVGGGRDDEYGYLGFSHWATEDKKVMSCFKNITTRHPKDTDAMSKIFNEFIYAQTPQYINLKK' A
#
# COMPACT_ATOMS: atom_id res chain seq x y z
N LYS A 1 -2.28 -4.83 -10.93
CA LYS A 1 -1.48 -4.63 -9.71
C LYS A 1 -1.12 -3.16 -9.56
N LEU A 2 -1.36 -2.60 -8.37
CA LEU A 2 -1.09 -1.20 -8.08
C LEU A 2 -0.09 -1.09 -6.93
N VAL A 3 0.86 -0.18 -7.04
CA VAL A 3 1.87 0.06 -6.00
C VAL A 3 1.86 1.54 -5.64
N GLY A 4 1.66 1.84 -4.35
CA GLY A 4 1.73 3.21 -3.84
C GLY A 4 2.93 3.38 -2.92
N GLY A 5 3.58 4.52 -2.98
CA GLY A 5 4.69 4.87 -2.09
C GLY A 5 4.32 6.01 -1.15
N GLY A 6 5.18 6.28 -0.16
CA GLY A 6 4.98 7.38 0.77
C GLY A 6 3.85 7.17 1.75
N ARG A 7 3.75 5.96 2.28
CA ARG A 7 2.67 5.57 3.18
C ARG A 7 2.55 6.48 4.40
N ASP A 8 1.31 6.75 4.80
CA ASP A 8 0.97 7.59 5.94
C ASP A 8 1.56 9.01 5.76
N ASP A 9 2.27 9.52 6.72
CA ASP A 9 2.84 10.86 6.70
C ASP A 9 4.34 10.88 6.47
N GLU A 10 4.87 9.91 5.71
CA GLU A 10 6.30 9.82 5.45
C GLU A 10 6.87 11.08 4.80
N TYR A 11 6.05 11.81 4.07
CA TYR A 11 6.41 13.11 3.50
C TYR A 11 5.89 14.27 4.34
N GLY A 12 5.89 14.10 5.68
CA GLY A 12 5.35 15.07 6.61
C GLY A 12 5.89 16.48 6.45
N TYR A 13 7.18 16.61 6.11
CA TYR A 13 7.82 17.92 5.92
C TYR A 13 7.29 18.67 4.69
N LEU A 14 6.60 18.00 3.79
CA LEU A 14 5.99 18.61 2.60
C LEU A 14 4.52 18.98 2.81
N GLY A 15 3.95 18.65 3.98
CA GLY A 15 2.56 18.95 4.31
C GLY A 15 1.57 17.89 3.83
N PHE A 16 0.32 18.09 4.22
CA PHE A 16 -0.71 17.06 4.02
C PHE A 16 -0.99 16.75 2.53
N SER A 17 -0.64 17.63 1.62
CA SER A 17 -0.81 17.36 0.19
C SER A 17 0.04 16.19 -0.30
N HIS A 18 1.07 15.83 0.47
CA HIS A 18 1.96 14.70 0.17
C HIS A 18 1.75 13.51 1.11
N TRP A 19 0.81 13.61 2.03
CA TRP A 19 0.55 12.53 2.98
C TRP A 19 -0.39 11.51 2.37
N ALA A 20 -0.16 10.25 2.69
CA ALA A 20 -1.01 9.14 2.25
C ALA A 20 -1.73 8.52 3.46
N THR A 21 -2.17 9.35 4.40
CA THR A 21 -2.78 8.87 5.65
C THR A 21 -4.13 8.21 5.43
N GLU A 22 -4.79 8.49 4.31
CA GLU A 22 -6.12 7.99 4.01
C GLU A 22 -6.14 6.87 2.97
N ASP A 23 -4.99 6.46 2.43
CA ASP A 23 -4.97 5.50 1.33
C ASP A 23 -5.59 4.15 1.71
N LYS A 24 -5.40 3.70 2.95
CA LYS A 24 -6.02 2.46 3.43
C LYS A 24 -7.53 2.55 3.39
N LYS A 25 -8.08 3.65 3.87
CA LYS A 25 -9.53 3.85 3.88
C LYS A 25 -10.10 3.94 2.47
N VAL A 26 -9.43 4.71 1.62
CA VAL A 26 -9.86 4.88 0.24
C VAL A 26 -9.87 3.54 -0.49
N MET A 27 -8.78 2.78 -0.39
CA MET A 27 -8.67 1.51 -1.07
C MET A 27 -9.59 0.45 -0.49
N SER A 28 -9.94 0.53 0.79
CA SER A 28 -10.87 -0.41 1.43
C SER A 28 -12.30 -0.27 0.90
N CYS A 29 -12.61 0.83 0.24
CA CYS A 29 -13.92 1.01 -0.39
C CYS A 29 -14.10 0.15 -1.65
N PHE A 30 -13.01 -0.35 -2.21
CA PHE A 30 -13.06 -1.22 -3.40
C PHE A 30 -13.11 -2.67 -2.95
N LYS A 31 -14.29 -3.27 -3.02
CA LYS A 31 -14.53 -4.62 -2.50
C LYS A 31 -13.72 -5.71 -3.21
N ASN A 32 -13.39 -5.48 -4.47
CA ASN A 32 -12.67 -6.47 -5.28
C ASN A 32 -11.17 -6.22 -5.35
N ILE A 33 -10.64 -5.27 -4.58
CA ILE A 33 -9.21 -4.98 -4.52
C ILE A 33 -8.68 -5.41 -3.15
N THR A 34 -7.71 -6.33 -3.14
CA THR A 34 -7.03 -6.72 -1.91
C THR A 34 -5.91 -5.72 -1.63
N THR A 35 -5.93 -5.14 -0.44
CA THR A 35 -4.94 -4.13 -0.04
C THR A 35 -3.92 -4.74 0.92
N ARG A 36 -2.64 -4.49 0.66
CA ARG A 36 -1.54 -5.03 1.45
C ARG A 36 -0.68 -3.89 2.00
N HIS A 37 -0.26 -4.02 3.26
CA HIS A 37 0.50 -2.99 3.98
C HIS A 37 1.72 -3.61 4.67
N PRO A 38 2.79 -3.98 3.92
CA PRO A 38 3.95 -4.60 4.54
C PRO A 38 4.64 -3.64 5.50
N LYS A 39 5.04 -4.15 6.68
CA LYS A 39 5.67 -3.35 7.72
C LYS A 39 7.16 -3.16 7.48
N ASP A 40 7.81 -4.16 6.90
CA ASP A 40 9.25 -4.18 6.71
C ASP A 40 9.61 -5.04 5.49
N THR A 41 10.91 -5.18 5.26
CA THR A 41 11.42 -5.93 4.11
C THR A 41 11.05 -7.42 4.16
N ASP A 42 11.06 -8.01 5.35
CA ASP A 42 10.71 -9.43 5.50
C ASP A 42 9.24 -9.67 5.18
N ALA A 43 8.36 -8.81 5.70
CA ALA A 43 6.94 -8.87 5.39
C ALA A 43 6.70 -8.64 3.90
N MET A 44 7.44 -7.71 3.30
CA MET A 44 7.35 -7.40 1.87
C MET A 44 7.70 -8.62 1.02
N SER A 45 8.77 -9.33 1.38
CA SER A 45 9.21 -10.52 0.63
C SER A 45 8.14 -11.60 0.61
N LYS A 46 7.46 -11.81 1.74
CA LYS A 46 6.38 -12.79 1.84
C LYS A 46 5.15 -12.37 1.04
N ILE A 47 4.77 -11.11 1.18
CA ILE A 47 3.57 -10.57 0.55
C ILE A 47 3.75 -10.45 -0.96
N PHE A 48 4.96 -10.15 -1.42
CA PHE A 48 5.22 -9.87 -2.82
C PHE A 48 4.90 -11.06 -3.73
N ASN A 49 5.25 -12.27 -3.29
CA ASN A 49 4.92 -13.47 -4.07
C ASN A 49 3.41 -13.65 -4.20
N GLU A 50 2.68 -13.46 -3.11
CA GLU A 50 1.21 -13.54 -3.15
C GLU A 50 0.64 -12.43 -4.03
N PHE A 51 1.21 -11.23 -3.93
CA PHE A 51 0.77 -10.07 -4.69
C PHE A 51 0.93 -10.30 -6.19
N ILE A 52 2.09 -10.81 -6.62
CA ILE A 52 2.41 -11.01 -8.04
C ILE A 52 1.52 -12.10 -8.66
N TYR A 53 1.32 -13.21 -7.94
CA TYR A 53 0.62 -14.37 -8.48
C TYR A 53 -0.88 -14.38 -8.22
N ALA A 54 -1.39 -13.41 -7.46
CA ALA A 54 -2.82 -13.31 -7.21
C ALA A 54 -3.56 -13.01 -8.52
N GLN A 55 -4.70 -13.65 -8.71
CA GLN A 55 -5.51 -13.44 -9.91
C GLN A 55 -6.54 -12.32 -9.73
N THR A 56 -6.63 -11.77 -8.52
CA THR A 56 -7.51 -10.64 -8.21
C THR A 56 -6.73 -9.34 -8.26
N PRO A 57 -7.41 -8.18 -8.43
CA PRO A 57 -6.73 -6.88 -8.32
C PRO A 57 -6.12 -6.71 -6.94
N GLN A 58 -4.89 -6.21 -6.89
CA GLN A 58 -4.13 -6.04 -5.66
C GLN A 58 -3.57 -4.62 -5.60
N TYR A 59 -3.54 -4.07 -4.40
CA TYR A 59 -2.87 -2.80 -4.11
C TYR A 59 -1.90 -3.00 -2.95
N ILE A 60 -0.69 -2.53 -3.10
CA ILE A 60 0.32 -2.59 -2.04
C ILE A 60 0.84 -1.17 -1.81
N ASN A 61 0.85 -0.73 -0.54
CA ASN A 61 1.47 0.54 -0.21
C ASN A 61 2.81 0.29 0.49
N LEU A 62 3.81 1.03 0.06
CA LEU A 62 5.17 0.85 0.52
C LEU A 62 5.55 1.93 1.51
N LYS A 63 6.15 1.51 2.61
CA LYS A 63 6.76 2.41 3.56
C LYS A 63 8.20 2.67 3.14
N LYS A 64 8.57 3.92 3.20
CA LYS A 64 9.89 4.37 2.82
C LYS A 64 10.99 3.79 3.73
#